data_33bb992ada1ceba2dcbff0baa180805b
#
_entry.id   33bb992ada1ceba2dcbff0baa180805b
#
_cell.length_a   1.000
_cell.length_b   1.000
_cell.length_c   1.000
_cell.angle_alpha   90.00
_cell.angle_beta   90.00
_cell.angle_gamma   90.00
#
_symmetry.space_group_name_H-M   'P 1'
#
loop_
_entity.id
_entity.type
_entity.pdbx_description
1 polymer ?
#
loop_
_entity_poly.entity_id
_entity_poly.type
_entity_poly.pdbx_seq_one_letter_code
_entity_poly.pdbx_strand_id
1 'polypeptide(L)'
;MNLNTEKVKYDDATSDALANACRTVAQNIDNALPSLKNSLTTALEEFKGHYADVAAANIDTAISDGRDIASIFRQLADVVDRLKESAHKENENRDRMYRYEHDLGGFRKWWVETFGGKPPQPTSYKPDTSIDTTSLGHRESTETRSGSMTVSSARPSTVRALSNTLANLGTSFDAEPGKLRNLSTEFMVKCQWGSVDAENLISTFEAWNKSNANDKTWLGIVADTFEQYGSSGQIITVANSTLEGAISAAGVSTERHDLEVPAPAVVGMSTTSGYVNDPVNVATGNFIEEETDMAFSGVVSACTVTRMYNSVTVFG
;
A
#
# COMPACT_ATOMS: atom_id res chain seq x y z
N MET A 1 -24.24 12.93 -33.43
CA MET A 1 -23.42 12.88 -32.23
C MET A 1 -22.88 11.46 -32.14
N ASN A 2 -21.58 11.27 -32.21
CA ASN A 2 -21.04 9.90 -32.18
C ASN A 2 -20.90 9.52 -30.69
N LEU A 3 -21.82 8.71 -30.17
CA LEU A 3 -21.79 8.25 -28.80
C LEU A 3 -20.70 7.17 -28.67
N ASN A 4 -19.94 7.20 -27.57
CA ASN A 4 -18.98 6.13 -27.32
C ASN A 4 -19.71 4.88 -26.82
N THR A 5 -19.86 3.90 -27.67
CA THR A 5 -20.59 2.65 -27.40
C THR A 5 -19.64 1.45 -27.16
N GLU A 6 -18.33 1.65 -27.30
CA GLU A 6 -17.35 0.61 -27.05
C GLU A 6 -17.25 0.31 -25.55
N LYS A 7 -17.38 -0.97 -25.18
CA LYS A 7 -17.30 -1.38 -23.77
C LYS A 7 -15.91 -1.16 -23.20
N VAL A 8 -15.90 -0.73 -21.96
CA VAL A 8 -14.67 -0.69 -21.14
C VAL A 8 -14.17 -2.12 -20.94
N LYS A 9 -12.92 -2.36 -21.24
CA LYS A 9 -12.28 -3.63 -20.93
C LYS A 9 -12.01 -3.69 -19.44
N TYR A 10 -12.66 -4.61 -18.76
CA TYR A 10 -12.49 -4.81 -17.32
C TYR A 10 -12.68 -6.28 -16.98
N ASP A 11 -11.71 -6.86 -16.27
CA ASP A 11 -11.72 -8.26 -15.86
C ASP A 11 -12.03 -8.35 -14.36
N ASP A 12 -13.23 -8.81 -14.05
CA ASP A 12 -13.73 -8.92 -12.67
C ASP A 12 -12.91 -9.89 -11.84
N ALA A 13 -12.46 -10.99 -12.41
CA ALA A 13 -11.70 -11.99 -11.67
C ALA A 13 -10.33 -11.45 -11.24
N THR A 14 -9.68 -10.68 -12.10
CA THR A 14 -8.41 -10.01 -11.77
C THR A 14 -8.62 -8.93 -10.70
N SER A 15 -9.70 -8.14 -10.81
CA SER A 15 -10.06 -7.14 -9.80
C SER A 15 -10.32 -7.79 -8.44
N ASP A 16 -11.13 -8.84 -8.41
CA ASP A 16 -11.45 -9.58 -7.18
C ASP A 16 -10.19 -10.23 -6.57
N ALA A 17 -9.28 -10.74 -7.40
CA ALA A 17 -8.04 -11.34 -6.93
C ALA A 17 -7.15 -10.32 -6.21
N LEU A 18 -6.99 -9.11 -6.77
CA LEU A 18 -6.22 -8.04 -6.13
C LEU A 18 -6.88 -7.58 -4.81
N ALA A 19 -8.19 -7.29 -4.83
CA ALA A 19 -8.91 -6.85 -3.65
C ALA A 19 -8.86 -7.90 -2.52
N ASN A 20 -9.06 -9.17 -2.85
CA ASN A 20 -8.99 -10.27 -1.90
C ASN A 20 -7.57 -10.49 -1.34
N ALA A 21 -6.53 -10.35 -2.17
CA ALA A 21 -5.15 -10.44 -1.71
C ALA A 21 -4.83 -9.32 -0.70
N CYS A 22 -5.24 -8.09 -0.97
CA CYS A 22 -5.09 -6.96 -0.04
C CYS A 22 -5.80 -7.23 1.29
N ARG A 23 -7.05 -7.71 1.25
CA ARG A 23 -7.79 -8.07 2.47
C ARG A 23 -7.15 -9.21 3.25
N THR A 24 -6.63 -10.21 2.54
CA THR A 24 -5.95 -11.35 3.15
C THR A 24 -4.69 -10.91 3.88
N VAL A 25 -3.85 -10.08 3.24
CA VAL A 25 -2.65 -9.54 3.90
C VAL A 25 -3.03 -8.73 5.14
N ALA A 26 -4.01 -7.83 5.02
CA ALA A 26 -4.50 -7.05 6.17
C ALA A 26 -4.98 -7.95 7.33
N GLN A 27 -5.76 -8.97 7.01
CA GLN A 27 -6.26 -9.91 8.02
C GLN A 27 -5.12 -10.72 8.67
N ASN A 28 -4.14 -11.15 7.89
CA ASN A 28 -2.99 -11.90 8.41
C ASN A 28 -2.13 -11.03 9.34
N ILE A 29 -1.94 -9.76 9.02
CA ILE A 29 -1.28 -8.81 9.90
C ILE A 29 -2.05 -8.72 11.22
N ASP A 30 -3.35 -8.40 11.19
CA ASP A 30 -4.17 -8.25 12.40
C ASP A 30 -4.19 -9.52 13.27
N ASN A 31 -4.20 -10.69 12.65
CA ASN A 31 -4.18 -11.97 13.38
C ASN A 31 -2.83 -12.22 14.08
N ALA A 32 -1.74 -11.68 13.54
CA ALA A 32 -0.40 -11.89 14.10
C ALA A 32 -0.06 -10.91 15.24
N LEU A 33 -0.56 -9.68 15.20
CA LEU A 33 -0.20 -8.62 16.15
C LEU A 33 -0.53 -8.98 17.62
N PRO A 34 -1.66 -9.62 17.98
CA PRO A 34 -1.93 -10.02 19.35
C PRO A 34 -0.89 -11.02 19.91
N SER A 35 -0.42 -11.97 19.09
CA SER A 35 0.62 -12.91 19.48
C SER A 35 1.93 -12.21 19.78
N LEU A 36 2.29 -11.22 18.94
CA LEU A 36 3.48 -10.39 19.15
C LEU A 36 3.37 -9.58 20.46
N LYS A 37 2.22 -8.95 20.72
CA LYS A 37 1.97 -8.19 21.96
C LYS A 37 2.05 -9.08 23.19
N ASN A 38 1.45 -10.27 23.15
CA ASN A 38 1.49 -11.22 24.27
C ASN A 38 2.92 -11.71 24.52
N SER A 39 3.68 -12.00 23.46
CA SER A 39 5.08 -12.44 23.58
C SER A 39 5.96 -11.35 24.20
N LEU A 40 5.75 -10.07 23.80
CA LEU A 40 6.42 -8.93 24.42
C LEU A 40 6.05 -8.81 25.90
N THR A 41 4.76 -8.86 26.24
CA THR A 41 4.29 -8.74 27.64
C THR A 41 4.94 -9.80 28.52
N THR A 42 4.96 -11.05 28.06
CA THR A 42 5.61 -12.17 28.78
C THR A 42 7.11 -11.95 28.92
N ALA A 43 7.79 -11.48 27.88
CA ALA A 43 9.22 -11.20 27.97
C ALA A 43 9.50 -10.10 29.00
N LEU A 44 8.72 -9.02 29.00
CA LEU A 44 8.89 -7.88 29.89
C LEU A 44 8.59 -8.15 31.38
N GLU A 45 8.00 -9.29 31.73
CA GLU A 45 7.88 -9.70 33.14
C GLU A 45 9.26 -9.77 33.82
N GLU A 46 10.26 -10.34 33.13
CA GLU A 46 11.60 -10.58 33.63
C GLU A 46 12.72 -9.89 32.84
N PHE A 47 12.41 -9.33 31.66
CA PHE A 47 13.34 -8.55 30.86
C PHE A 47 13.28 -7.09 31.31
N LYS A 48 14.39 -6.58 31.86
CA LYS A 48 14.51 -5.24 32.44
C LYS A 48 15.77 -4.55 31.97
N GLY A 49 15.75 -3.22 31.99
CA GLY A 49 16.87 -2.35 31.62
C GLY A 49 16.76 -1.85 30.19
N HIS A 50 17.84 -1.21 29.72
CA HIS A 50 17.87 -0.51 28.42
C HIS A 50 17.32 -1.36 27.24
N TYR A 51 17.78 -2.60 27.13
CA TYR A 51 17.35 -3.45 26.00
C TYR A 51 15.90 -3.93 26.11
N ALA A 52 15.33 -3.96 27.31
CA ALA A 52 13.91 -4.19 27.50
C ALA A 52 13.07 -2.98 27.04
N ASP A 53 13.55 -1.77 27.34
CA ASP A 53 12.89 -0.53 26.94
C ASP A 53 12.91 -0.36 25.41
N VAL A 54 14.06 -0.66 24.77
CA VAL A 54 14.18 -0.65 23.29
C VAL A 54 13.26 -1.72 22.68
N ALA A 55 13.22 -2.92 23.25
CA ALA A 55 12.32 -3.99 22.76
C ALA A 55 10.85 -3.56 22.86
N ALA A 56 10.45 -2.97 23.98
CA ALA A 56 9.09 -2.50 24.19
C ALA A 56 8.72 -1.42 23.15
N ALA A 57 9.58 -0.40 22.98
CA ALA A 57 9.34 0.69 22.04
C ALA A 57 9.24 0.19 20.60
N ASN A 58 10.18 -0.68 20.15
CA ASN A 58 10.22 -1.18 18.79
C ASN A 58 9.04 -2.10 18.48
N ILE A 59 8.68 -2.99 19.41
CA ILE A 59 7.55 -3.89 19.19
C ILE A 59 6.21 -3.14 19.22
N ASP A 60 6.05 -2.16 20.11
CA ASP A 60 4.84 -1.34 20.12
C ASP A 60 4.72 -0.50 18.83
N THR A 61 5.82 0.02 18.31
CA THR A 61 5.88 0.66 16.99
C THR A 61 5.53 -0.35 15.88
N ALA A 62 6.08 -1.58 15.91
CA ALA A 62 5.74 -2.63 14.96
C ALA A 62 4.24 -2.92 14.91
N ILE A 63 3.61 -2.96 16.07
CA ILE A 63 2.18 -3.23 16.21
C ILE A 63 1.34 -2.07 15.67
N SER A 64 1.73 -0.83 15.97
CA SER A 64 1.05 0.36 15.45
C SER A 64 1.14 0.42 13.93
N ASP A 65 2.36 0.34 13.39
CA ASP A 65 2.62 0.37 11.95
C ASP A 65 1.89 -0.76 11.22
N GLY A 66 1.89 -1.96 11.80
CA GLY A 66 1.17 -3.10 11.23
C GLY A 66 -0.33 -2.84 11.10
N ARG A 67 -0.97 -2.20 12.09
CA ARG A 67 -2.39 -1.82 12.02
C ARG A 67 -2.65 -0.80 10.93
N ASP A 68 -1.78 0.19 10.81
CA ASP A 68 -1.91 1.24 9.81
C ASP A 68 -1.75 0.67 8.40
N ILE A 69 -0.74 -0.18 8.16
CA ILE A 69 -0.54 -0.91 6.91
C ILE A 69 -1.77 -1.76 6.58
N ALA A 70 -2.29 -2.52 7.54
CA ALA A 70 -3.48 -3.33 7.35
C ALA A 70 -4.72 -2.49 7.00
N SER A 71 -4.87 -1.32 7.62
CA SER A 71 -5.94 -0.36 7.30
C SER A 71 -5.84 0.12 5.85
N ILE A 72 -4.64 0.51 5.41
CA ILE A 72 -4.42 1.01 4.04
C ILE A 72 -4.65 -0.10 3.00
N PHE A 73 -4.24 -1.34 3.26
CA PHE A 73 -4.57 -2.47 2.38
C PHE A 73 -6.08 -2.70 2.24
N ARG A 74 -6.86 -2.53 3.31
CA ARG A 74 -8.33 -2.60 3.22
C ARG A 74 -8.90 -1.48 2.39
N GLN A 75 -8.44 -0.24 2.61
CA GLN A 75 -8.88 0.91 1.81
C GLN A 75 -8.55 0.71 0.32
N LEU A 76 -7.36 0.18 0.00
CA LEU A 76 -7.00 -0.16 -1.37
C LEU A 76 -7.95 -1.20 -1.97
N ALA A 77 -8.28 -2.26 -1.22
CA ALA A 77 -9.25 -3.26 -1.67
C ALA A 77 -10.63 -2.65 -1.94
N ASP A 78 -11.09 -1.73 -1.08
CA ASP A 78 -12.37 -1.06 -1.25
C ASP A 78 -12.37 -0.08 -2.44
N VAL A 79 -11.23 0.55 -2.73
CA VAL A 79 -11.06 1.36 -3.95
C VAL A 79 -11.15 0.47 -5.20
N VAL A 80 -10.49 -0.69 -5.20
CA VAL A 80 -10.56 -1.65 -6.32
C VAL A 80 -12.00 -2.10 -6.56
N ASP A 81 -12.78 -2.38 -5.51
CA ASP A 81 -14.20 -2.73 -5.64
C ASP A 81 -15.04 -1.58 -6.20
N ARG A 82 -14.79 -0.34 -5.76
CA ARG A 82 -15.46 0.85 -6.31
C ARG A 82 -15.14 1.08 -7.78
N LEU A 83 -13.89 0.82 -8.21
CA LEU A 83 -13.51 0.88 -9.62
C LEU A 83 -14.25 -0.17 -10.44
N LYS A 84 -14.37 -1.41 -9.93
CA LYS A 84 -15.16 -2.48 -10.54
C LYS A 84 -16.61 -2.07 -10.73
N GLU A 85 -17.26 -1.60 -9.67
CA GLU A 85 -18.66 -1.14 -9.72
C GLU A 85 -18.83 0.01 -10.73
N SER A 86 -17.88 0.94 -10.75
CA SER A 86 -17.88 2.06 -11.70
C SER A 86 -17.74 1.58 -13.15
N ALA A 87 -16.87 0.60 -13.42
CA ALA A 87 -16.70 0.00 -14.75
C ALA A 87 -17.98 -0.68 -15.25
N HIS A 88 -18.67 -1.40 -14.35
CA HIS A 88 -19.96 -2.02 -14.66
C HIS A 88 -21.03 -0.96 -15.02
N LYS A 89 -21.16 0.08 -14.20
CA LYS A 89 -22.11 1.17 -14.47
C LYS A 89 -21.82 1.89 -15.79
N GLU A 90 -20.55 2.08 -16.11
CA GLU A 90 -20.16 2.63 -17.41
C GLU A 90 -20.52 1.68 -18.56
N ASN A 91 -20.27 0.39 -18.44
CA ASN A 91 -20.63 -0.59 -19.47
C ASN A 91 -22.15 -0.68 -19.69
N GLU A 92 -22.95 -0.62 -18.62
CA GLU A 92 -24.41 -0.53 -18.72
C GLU A 92 -24.85 0.73 -19.44
N ASN A 93 -24.19 1.84 -19.19
CA ASN A 93 -24.47 3.12 -19.86
C ASN A 93 -24.12 3.05 -21.35
N ARG A 94 -22.99 2.46 -21.71
CA ARG A 94 -22.57 2.25 -23.10
C ARG A 94 -23.49 1.30 -23.84
N ASP A 95 -24.01 0.27 -23.19
CA ASP A 95 -25.04 -0.62 -23.74
C ASP A 95 -26.35 0.16 -24.00
N ARG A 96 -26.75 1.10 -23.12
CA ARG A 96 -27.91 1.98 -23.36
C ARG A 96 -27.68 2.89 -24.53
N MET A 97 -26.49 3.48 -24.67
CA MET A 97 -26.11 4.34 -25.81
C MET A 97 -26.14 3.52 -27.12
N TYR A 98 -25.57 2.31 -27.12
CA TYR A 98 -25.58 1.42 -28.27
C TYR A 98 -27.00 1.12 -28.74
N ARG A 99 -27.89 0.72 -27.82
CA ARG A 99 -29.31 0.46 -28.13
C ARG A 99 -30.03 1.70 -28.66
N TYR A 100 -29.74 2.86 -28.13
CA TYR A 100 -30.29 4.11 -28.61
C TYR A 100 -29.83 4.41 -30.04
N GLU A 101 -28.58 4.14 -30.38
CA GLU A 101 -28.05 4.42 -31.73
C GLU A 101 -28.49 3.40 -32.76
N HIS A 102 -28.58 2.13 -32.41
CA HIS A 102 -28.75 1.02 -33.38
C HIS A 102 -30.14 0.39 -33.36
N ASP A 103 -30.77 0.26 -32.20
CA ASP A 103 -32.03 -0.49 -32.07
C ASP A 103 -33.27 0.40 -32.19
N LEU A 104 -33.14 1.71 -32.00
CA LEU A 104 -34.24 2.64 -32.18
C LEU A 104 -34.33 3.09 -33.65
N GLY A 105 -35.37 2.62 -34.36
CA GLY A 105 -35.68 3.13 -35.69
C GLY A 105 -35.87 4.65 -35.70
N GLY A 106 -35.58 5.29 -36.83
CA GLY A 106 -35.55 6.75 -36.97
C GLY A 106 -36.79 7.50 -36.47
N PHE A 107 -38.00 6.90 -36.61
CA PHE A 107 -39.24 7.43 -36.08
C PHE A 107 -39.27 7.45 -34.54
N ARG A 108 -38.73 6.42 -33.87
CA ARG A 108 -38.70 6.31 -32.41
C ARG A 108 -37.63 7.22 -31.80
N LYS A 109 -36.50 7.41 -32.48
CA LYS A 109 -35.49 8.42 -32.13
C LYS A 109 -36.10 9.83 -32.19
N TRP A 110 -36.74 10.17 -33.31
CA TRP A 110 -37.41 11.45 -33.49
C TRP A 110 -38.49 11.68 -32.42
N TRP A 111 -39.28 10.65 -32.07
CA TRP A 111 -40.33 10.74 -31.06
C TRP A 111 -39.76 10.99 -29.67
N VAL A 112 -38.67 10.29 -29.28
CA VAL A 112 -37.95 10.46 -28.00
C VAL A 112 -37.36 11.89 -27.93
N GLU A 113 -36.74 12.35 -29.00
CA GLU A 113 -36.10 13.67 -29.04
C GLU A 113 -37.12 14.81 -29.05
N THR A 114 -38.31 14.60 -29.63
CA THR A 114 -39.33 15.63 -29.79
C THR A 114 -40.28 15.74 -28.59
N PHE A 115 -40.60 14.62 -27.93
CA PHE A 115 -41.62 14.54 -26.90
C PHE A 115 -41.07 14.26 -25.48
N GLY A 116 -39.80 14.49 -25.22
CA GLY A 116 -39.24 14.63 -23.87
C GLY A 116 -38.37 13.50 -23.40
N GLY A 117 -37.93 12.60 -24.26
CA GLY A 117 -36.85 11.69 -23.93
C GLY A 117 -35.51 12.39 -24.12
N LYS A 118 -34.72 12.52 -23.08
CA LYS A 118 -33.32 12.91 -23.24
C LYS A 118 -32.54 11.71 -23.77
N PRO A 119 -31.66 11.90 -24.79
CA PRO A 119 -30.74 10.85 -25.22
C PRO A 119 -29.89 10.42 -24.02
N PRO A 120 -29.45 9.15 -23.96
CA PRO A 120 -28.56 8.70 -22.91
C PRO A 120 -27.35 9.62 -22.84
N GLN A 121 -27.03 10.10 -21.65
CA GLN A 121 -25.87 10.93 -21.42
C GLN A 121 -24.72 10.06 -20.94
N PRO A 122 -23.45 10.40 -21.25
CA PRO A 122 -22.31 9.75 -20.63
C PRO A 122 -22.45 9.83 -19.09
N THR A 123 -22.15 8.74 -18.40
CA THR A 123 -22.16 8.78 -16.93
C THR A 123 -21.00 9.63 -16.43
N SER A 124 -21.31 10.53 -15.50
CA SER A 124 -20.32 11.28 -14.71
C SER A 124 -20.01 10.57 -13.40
N TYR A 125 -20.16 9.23 -13.34
CA TYR A 125 -19.90 8.49 -12.10
C TYR A 125 -18.40 8.52 -11.78
N LYS A 126 -18.05 9.20 -10.71
CA LYS A 126 -16.70 9.34 -10.21
C LYS A 126 -16.60 8.50 -8.94
N PRO A 127 -15.85 7.36 -8.96
CA PRO A 127 -15.64 6.62 -7.74
C PRO A 127 -14.76 7.44 -6.79
N ASP A 128 -15.06 7.38 -5.49
CA ASP A 128 -14.15 7.86 -4.48
C ASP A 128 -12.93 6.92 -4.42
N THR A 129 -11.78 7.45 -4.77
CA THR A 129 -10.50 6.74 -4.81
C THR A 129 -9.55 7.22 -3.71
N SER A 130 -10.04 8.01 -2.76
CA SER A 130 -9.23 8.47 -1.64
C SER A 130 -8.78 7.30 -0.77
N ILE A 131 -7.53 7.35 -0.36
CA ILE A 131 -6.92 6.42 0.59
C ILE A 131 -6.18 7.28 1.60
N ASP A 132 -6.32 6.95 2.89
CA ASP A 132 -5.59 7.64 3.94
C ASP A 132 -4.09 7.40 3.81
N THR A 133 -3.32 8.42 4.15
CA THR A 133 -1.86 8.30 4.27
C THR A 133 -1.50 8.13 5.73
N THR A 134 -0.48 7.33 6.00
CA THR A 134 0.14 7.24 7.31
C THR A 134 1.65 7.21 7.16
N SER A 135 2.35 7.61 8.21
CA SER A 135 3.80 7.45 8.31
C SER A 135 4.12 6.36 9.31
N LEU A 136 5.08 5.51 8.98
CA LEU A 136 5.55 4.49 9.91
C LEU A 136 6.34 5.12 11.04
N GLY A 137 6.18 4.52 12.22
CA GLY A 137 6.85 4.97 13.43
C GLY A 137 8.35 4.67 13.42
N HIS A 138 9.03 5.42 14.22
CA HIS A 138 10.46 5.32 14.42
C HIS A 138 10.81 4.09 15.25
N ARG A 139 11.80 3.29 14.80
CA ARG A 139 12.41 2.24 15.62
C ARG A 139 13.54 2.83 16.46
N GLU A 140 13.57 2.55 17.76
CA GLU A 140 14.66 2.98 18.63
C GLU A 140 15.94 2.21 18.32
N SER A 141 17.08 2.92 18.37
CA SER A 141 18.40 2.31 18.22
C SER A 141 18.75 1.47 19.46
N THR A 142 19.46 0.36 19.23
CA THR A 142 20.00 -0.46 20.31
C THR A 142 21.24 0.13 20.98
N GLU A 143 21.74 1.27 20.49
CA GLU A 143 22.87 1.96 21.10
C GLU A 143 22.55 2.46 22.50
N THR A 144 23.51 2.29 23.42
CA THR A 144 23.37 2.80 24.80
C THR A 144 23.64 4.29 24.83
N ARG A 145 22.64 5.07 25.27
CA ARG A 145 22.81 6.51 25.48
C ARG A 145 23.46 6.79 26.84
N SER A 146 24.23 7.87 26.91
CA SER A 146 24.79 8.38 28.18
C SER A 146 23.65 8.63 29.18
N GLY A 147 23.68 7.94 30.33
CA GLY A 147 22.64 8.01 31.36
C GLY A 147 21.63 6.84 31.38
N SER A 148 21.72 5.89 30.44
CA SER A 148 20.93 4.65 30.51
C SER A 148 21.42 3.74 31.64
N MET A 149 20.54 2.81 32.10
CA MET A 149 20.94 1.78 33.06
C MET A 149 22.16 1.02 32.53
N THR A 150 23.10 0.75 33.42
CA THR A 150 24.37 0.10 33.05
C THR A 150 24.26 -1.39 32.81
N VAL A 151 23.13 -1.99 33.22
CA VAL A 151 22.87 -3.41 33.11
C VAL A 151 21.45 -3.66 32.59
N SER A 152 21.30 -4.79 31.93
CA SER A 152 19.99 -5.39 31.62
C SER A 152 19.89 -6.78 32.25
N SER A 153 18.68 -7.21 32.58
CA SER A 153 18.42 -8.53 33.11
C SER A 153 17.27 -9.19 32.37
N ALA A 154 17.37 -10.49 32.11
CA ALA A 154 16.32 -11.25 31.44
C ALA A 154 16.38 -12.74 31.80
N ARG A 155 15.28 -13.44 31.55
CA ARG A 155 15.27 -14.87 31.32
C ARG A 155 15.50 -15.11 29.82
N PRO A 156 16.60 -15.70 29.38
CA PRO A 156 16.93 -15.83 27.96
C PRO A 156 15.83 -16.53 27.15
N SER A 157 15.17 -17.54 27.72
CA SER A 157 14.10 -18.27 27.04
C SER A 157 12.88 -17.41 26.66
N THR A 158 12.54 -16.39 27.47
CA THR A 158 11.42 -15.48 27.15
C THR A 158 11.79 -14.48 26.08
N VAL A 159 13.02 -13.97 26.08
CA VAL A 159 13.54 -13.10 25.01
C VAL A 159 13.65 -13.87 23.69
N ARG A 160 14.10 -15.12 23.74
CA ARG A 160 14.15 -16.00 22.57
C ARG A 160 12.75 -16.29 22.02
N ALA A 161 11.76 -16.51 22.88
CA ALA A 161 10.38 -16.69 22.46
C ALA A 161 9.84 -15.45 21.71
N LEU A 162 10.17 -14.25 22.17
CA LEU A 162 9.83 -13.00 21.48
C LEU A 162 10.52 -12.91 20.11
N SER A 163 11.82 -13.21 20.03
CA SER A 163 12.56 -13.29 18.77
C SER A 163 11.94 -14.29 17.80
N ASN A 164 11.54 -15.48 18.27
CA ASN A 164 10.88 -16.49 17.45
C ASN A 164 9.50 -16.05 16.96
N THR A 165 8.76 -15.30 17.77
CA THR A 165 7.45 -14.73 17.34
C THR A 165 7.65 -13.77 16.18
N LEU A 166 8.67 -12.91 16.22
CA LEU A 166 9.03 -12.03 15.10
C LEU A 166 9.50 -12.83 13.87
N ALA A 167 10.24 -13.92 14.06
CA ALA A 167 10.66 -14.80 12.96
C ALA A 167 9.45 -15.41 12.23
N ASN A 168 8.48 -15.90 12.99
CA ASN A 168 7.25 -16.46 12.43
C ASN A 168 6.42 -15.41 11.68
N LEU A 169 6.36 -14.18 12.22
CA LEU A 169 5.74 -13.04 11.54
C LEU A 169 6.39 -12.80 10.17
N GLY A 170 7.72 -12.68 10.13
CA GLY A 170 8.48 -12.48 8.89
C GLY A 170 8.21 -13.57 7.86
N THR A 171 8.36 -14.83 8.26
CA THR A 171 8.15 -15.97 7.36
C THR A 171 6.73 -16.00 6.77
N SER A 172 5.74 -15.54 7.53
CA SER A 172 4.34 -15.48 7.07
C SER A 172 4.12 -14.46 5.94
N PHE A 173 5.00 -13.49 5.80
CA PHE A 173 4.85 -12.39 4.86
C PHE A 173 5.88 -12.34 3.73
N ASP A 174 6.90 -13.20 3.75
CA ASP A 174 8.01 -13.16 2.78
C ASP A 174 7.56 -13.22 1.31
N ALA A 175 6.52 -14.00 1.01
CA ALA A 175 6.03 -14.18 -0.36
C ALA A 175 4.95 -13.17 -0.78
N GLU A 176 4.35 -12.44 0.16
CA GLU A 176 3.17 -11.61 -0.12
C GLU A 176 3.47 -10.38 -0.99
N PRO A 177 4.60 -9.65 -0.81
CA PRO A 177 4.92 -8.52 -1.68
C PRO A 177 5.02 -8.91 -3.16
N GLY A 178 5.68 -10.03 -3.46
CA GLY A 178 5.79 -10.53 -4.83
C GLY A 178 4.43 -10.89 -5.45
N LYS A 179 3.54 -11.49 -4.68
CA LYS A 179 2.17 -11.80 -5.13
C LYS A 179 1.37 -10.53 -5.40
N LEU A 180 1.44 -9.55 -4.50
CA LEU A 180 0.74 -8.27 -4.63
C LEU A 180 1.21 -7.49 -5.86
N ARG A 181 2.53 -7.44 -6.14
CA ARG A 181 3.09 -6.82 -7.35
C ARG A 181 2.58 -7.47 -8.62
N ASN A 182 2.55 -8.81 -8.65
CA ASN A 182 2.04 -9.54 -9.82
C ASN A 182 0.56 -9.24 -10.06
N LEU A 183 -0.26 -9.26 -9.00
CA LEU A 183 -1.69 -8.96 -9.10
C LEU A 183 -1.96 -7.50 -9.48
N SER A 184 -1.20 -6.54 -8.94
CA SER A 184 -1.28 -5.13 -9.31
C SER A 184 -0.93 -4.92 -10.78
N THR A 185 0.14 -5.57 -11.28
CA THR A 185 0.53 -5.53 -12.69
C THR A 185 -0.55 -6.13 -13.59
N GLU A 186 -1.12 -7.27 -13.19
CA GLU A 186 -2.19 -7.92 -13.95
C GLU A 186 -3.46 -7.06 -13.97
N PHE A 187 -3.81 -6.42 -12.86
CA PHE A 187 -4.90 -5.46 -12.78
C PHE A 187 -4.72 -4.31 -13.76
N MET A 188 -3.54 -3.69 -13.80
CA MET A 188 -3.22 -2.59 -14.72
C MET A 188 -3.40 -2.98 -16.19
N VAL A 189 -3.11 -4.23 -16.55
CA VAL A 189 -3.24 -4.73 -17.93
C VAL A 189 -4.69 -5.08 -18.30
N LYS A 190 -5.43 -5.68 -17.37
CA LYS A 190 -6.76 -6.24 -17.65
C LYS A 190 -7.93 -5.34 -17.27
N CYS A 191 -7.73 -4.42 -16.34
CA CYS A 191 -8.75 -3.51 -15.83
C CYS A 191 -8.49 -2.09 -16.31
N GLN A 192 -8.98 -1.75 -17.52
CA GLN A 192 -8.72 -0.46 -18.18
C GLN A 192 -9.75 0.63 -17.80
N TRP A 193 -10.28 0.58 -16.59
CA TRP A 193 -11.16 1.60 -16.02
C TRP A 193 -10.63 2.09 -14.67
N GLY A 194 -9.62 2.92 -14.74
CA GLY A 194 -8.81 3.35 -13.61
C GLY A 194 -7.50 2.58 -13.52
N SER A 195 -6.57 3.13 -12.77
CA SER A 195 -5.28 2.51 -12.45
C SER A 195 -5.04 2.53 -10.96
N VAL A 196 -4.33 1.52 -10.47
CA VAL A 196 -3.93 1.40 -9.07
C VAL A 196 -2.43 1.18 -9.04
N ASP A 197 -1.68 2.16 -8.55
CA ASP A 197 -0.27 1.98 -8.23
C ASP A 197 -0.14 1.67 -6.73
N ALA A 198 0.12 0.41 -6.44
CA ALA A 198 0.30 -0.09 -5.07
C ALA A 198 1.77 -0.24 -4.66
N GLU A 199 2.73 0.14 -5.52
CA GLU A 199 4.16 -0.15 -5.26
C GLU A 199 4.67 0.49 -3.98
N ASN A 200 4.29 1.73 -3.71
CA ASN A 200 4.69 2.41 -2.49
C ASN A 200 4.18 1.70 -1.23
N LEU A 201 2.93 1.25 -1.21
CA LEU A 201 2.37 0.48 -0.10
C LEU A 201 3.07 -0.87 0.05
N ILE A 202 3.33 -1.56 -1.05
CA ILE A 202 4.01 -2.86 -1.04
C ILE A 202 5.44 -2.71 -0.53
N SER A 203 6.18 -1.70 -1.01
CA SER A 203 7.55 -1.40 -0.55
C SER A 203 7.59 -1.02 0.92
N THR A 204 6.60 -0.29 1.42
CA THR A 204 6.45 0.04 2.83
C THR A 204 6.19 -1.20 3.68
N PHE A 205 5.33 -2.09 3.22
CA PHE A 205 5.08 -3.38 3.86
C PHE A 205 6.35 -4.24 3.93
N GLU A 206 7.16 -4.28 2.85
CA GLU A 206 8.47 -4.95 2.87
C GLU A 206 9.43 -4.30 3.88
N ALA A 207 9.48 -2.98 3.93
CA ALA A 207 10.33 -2.25 4.86
C ALA A 207 9.92 -2.51 6.33
N TRP A 208 8.61 -2.54 6.61
CA TRP A 208 8.09 -2.93 7.92
C TRP A 208 8.50 -4.37 8.29
N ASN A 209 8.37 -5.31 7.36
CA ASN A 209 8.78 -6.71 7.59
C ASN A 209 10.29 -6.82 7.82
N LYS A 210 11.10 -6.07 7.06
CA LYS A 210 12.55 -5.99 7.25
C LYS A 210 12.93 -5.41 8.61
N SER A 211 12.23 -4.38 9.08
CA SER A 211 12.46 -3.81 10.42
C SER A 211 12.16 -4.84 11.51
N ASN A 212 11.08 -5.61 11.37
CA ASN A 212 10.75 -6.71 12.28
C ASN A 212 11.83 -7.81 12.27
N ALA A 213 12.41 -8.11 11.11
CA ALA A 213 13.52 -9.07 11.00
C ALA A 213 14.81 -8.55 11.66
N ASN A 214 15.08 -7.25 11.64
CA ASN A 214 16.17 -6.65 12.39
C ASN A 214 15.95 -6.77 13.89
N ASP A 215 14.74 -6.44 14.39
CA ASP A 215 14.38 -6.62 15.80
C ASP A 215 14.49 -8.06 16.25
N LYS A 216 14.01 -9.03 15.45
CA LYS A 216 14.21 -10.48 15.68
C LYS A 216 15.69 -10.81 15.83
N THR A 217 16.55 -10.24 15.00
CA THR A 217 17.97 -10.60 14.96
C THR A 217 18.70 -10.12 16.22
N TRP A 218 18.56 -8.84 16.58
CA TRP A 218 19.24 -8.33 17.76
C TRP A 218 18.67 -8.93 19.06
N LEU A 219 17.35 -9.19 19.16
CA LEU A 219 16.74 -9.89 20.28
C LEU A 219 17.29 -11.33 20.44
N GLY A 220 17.53 -12.02 19.31
CA GLY A 220 18.18 -13.32 19.30
C GLY A 220 19.60 -13.26 19.90
N ILE A 221 20.40 -12.26 19.47
CA ILE A 221 21.76 -12.03 19.98
C ILE A 221 21.74 -11.71 21.48
N VAL A 222 20.78 -10.88 21.92
CA VAL A 222 20.60 -10.56 23.35
C VAL A 222 20.29 -11.83 24.15
N ALA A 223 19.39 -12.68 23.65
CA ALA A 223 19.08 -13.97 24.31
C ALA A 223 20.31 -14.89 24.38
N ASP A 224 21.05 -15.02 23.26
CA ASP A 224 22.28 -15.82 23.19
C ASP A 224 23.36 -15.32 24.18
N THR A 225 23.49 -13.99 24.26
CA THR A 225 24.45 -13.35 25.17
C THR A 225 24.07 -13.62 26.63
N PHE A 226 22.80 -13.52 27.00
CA PHE A 226 22.36 -13.87 28.34
C PHE A 226 22.64 -15.36 28.65
N GLU A 227 22.41 -16.29 27.71
CA GLU A 227 22.67 -17.72 27.89
C GLU A 227 24.15 -18.03 28.10
N GLN A 228 25.08 -17.22 27.57
CA GLN A 228 26.51 -17.37 27.82
C GLN A 228 26.90 -17.09 29.29
N TYR A 229 26.12 -16.30 30.01
CA TYR A 229 26.36 -15.91 31.40
C TYR A 229 25.53 -16.72 32.41
N GLY A 230 24.69 -17.66 31.94
CA GLY A 230 23.90 -18.51 32.82
C GLY A 230 23.02 -19.50 32.06
N SER A 231 22.04 -20.12 32.72
CA SER A 231 21.12 -21.05 32.08
C SER A 231 19.89 -20.35 31.54
N SER A 232 19.31 -20.86 30.43
CA SER A 232 18.15 -20.28 29.73
C SER A 232 16.90 -20.10 30.61
N GLY A 233 16.78 -20.84 31.69
CA GLY A 233 15.63 -20.80 32.59
C GLY A 233 15.79 -19.87 33.80
N GLN A 234 16.94 -19.22 33.99
CA GLN A 234 17.20 -18.31 35.11
C GLN A 234 17.20 -16.85 34.65
N ILE A 235 16.91 -15.91 35.58
CA ILE A 235 17.10 -14.48 35.33
C ILE A 235 18.59 -14.19 35.46
N ILE A 236 19.14 -13.63 34.38
CA ILE A 236 20.57 -13.33 34.26
C ILE A 236 20.70 -11.83 34.07
N THR A 237 21.73 -11.23 34.71
CA THR A 237 22.04 -9.81 34.54
C THR A 237 23.38 -9.68 33.81
N VAL A 238 23.41 -8.86 32.77
CA VAL A 238 24.58 -8.61 31.93
C VAL A 238 24.77 -7.09 31.77
N ALA A 239 26.02 -6.65 31.68
CA ALA A 239 26.33 -5.27 31.40
C ALA A 239 25.85 -4.88 29.98
N ASN A 240 25.27 -3.71 29.85
CA ASN A 240 24.78 -3.24 28.55
C ASN A 240 25.91 -3.14 27.50
N SER A 241 27.12 -2.76 27.91
CA SER A 241 28.29 -2.74 27.03
C SER A 241 28.67 -4.10 26.45
N THR A 242 28.36 -5.19 27.19
CA THR A 242 28.55 -6.56 26.67
C THR A 242 27.51 -6.92 25.62
N LEU A 243 26.26 -6.56 25.85
CA LEU A 243 25.15 -6.76 24.90
C LEU A 243 25.38 -5.92 23.63
N GLU A 244 25.75 -4.66 23.77
CA GLU A 244 26.09 -3.77 22.67
C GLU A 244 27.26 -4.29 21.84
N GLY A 245 28.32 -4.78 22.50
CA GLY A 245 29.45 -5.39 21.83
C GLY A 245 29.06 -6.65 21.03
N ALA A 246 28.16 -7.48 21.56
CA ALA A 246 27.67 -8.67 20.87
C ALA A 246 26.80 -8.29 19.63
N ILE A 247 25.91 -7.32 19.76
CA ILE A 247 25.08 -6.83 18.65
C ILE A 247 25.95 -6.21 17.54
N SER A 248 26.91 -5.36 17.93
CA SER A 248 27.83 -4.73 17.00
C SER A 248 28.73 -5.74 16.28
N ALA A 249 29.24 -6.75 17.01
CA ALA A 249 30.06 -7.81 16.43
C ALA A 249 29.30 -8.66 15.40
N ALA A 250 27.99 -8.78 15.55
CA ALA A 250 27.13 -9.48 14.61
C ALA A 250 26.76 -8.63 13.37
N GLY A 251 27.20 -7.35 13.29
CA GLY A 251 26.93 -6.47 12.16
C GLY A 251 25.46 -6.11 11.99
N VAL A 252 24.66 -6.16 13.05
CA VAL A 252 23.24 -5.79 12.99
C VAL A 252 23.15 -4.28 12.92
N SER A 253 22.51 -3.77 11.86
CA SER A 253 22.24 -2.34 11.75
C SER A 253 21.19 -1.95 12.80
N THR A 254 21.54 -0.95 13.58
CA THR A 254 20.66 -0.34 14.60
C THR A 254 20.15 1.03 14.12
N GLU A 255 20.32 1.31 12.83
CA GLU A 255 19.89 2.58 12.27
C GLU A 255 18.38 2.76 12.36
N ARG A 256 18.02 3.97 12.63
CA ARG A 256 16.66 4.46 12.73
C ARG A 256 16.13 4.74 11.32
N HIS A 257 15.10 4.04 10.89
CA HIS A 257 14.45 4.27 9.60
C HIS A 257 13.11 4.94 9.80
N ASP A 258 12.98 6.18 9.30
CA ASP A 258 11.68 6.82 9.10
C ASP A 258 11.13 6.33 7.76
N LEU A 259 10.00 5.66 7.81
CA LEU A 259 9.33 5.17 6.61
C LEU A 259 8.05 5.99 6.42
N GLU A 260 8.02 6.85 5.39
CA GLU A 260 6.78 7.44 4.91
C GLU A 260 6.04 6.43 4.05
N VAL A 261 4.73 6.31 4.27
CA VAL A 261 3.83 5.55 3.39
C VAL A 261 3.11 6.54 2.51
N PRO A 262 3.56 6.78 1.28
CA PRO A 262 2.76 7.56 0.35
C PRO A 262 1.49 6.76 0.01
N ALA A 263 0.36 7.47 -0.10
CA ALA A 263 -0.88 6.85 -0.55
C ALA A 263 -0.68 6.16 -1.90
N PRO A 264 -1.27 4.97 -2.10
CA PRO A 264 -1.29 4.36 -3.42
C PRO A 264 -1.91 5.35 -4.42
N ALA A 265 -1.18 5.64 -5.51
CA ALA A 265 -1.71 6.51 -6.54
C ALA A 265 -2.80 5.76 -7.31
N VAL A 266 -4.04 6.15 -7.11
CA VAL A 266 -5.17 5.66 -7.90
C VAL A 266 -5.55 6.72 -8.92
N VAL A 267 -5.30 6.43 -10.19
CA VAL A 267 -5.61 7.33 -11.29
C VAL A 267 -6.81 6.77 -12.05
N GLY A 268 -7.89 7.54 -12.09
CA GLY A 268 -9.02 7.22 -12.97
C GLY A 268 -8.61 7.39 -14.43
N MET A 269 -8.98 6.45 -15.31
CA MET A 269 -8.72 6.60 -16.73
C MET A 269 -9.58 7.69 -17.34
N SER A 270 -8.94 8.51 -18.19
CA SER A 270 -9.64 9.42 -19.08
C SER A 270 -10.39 8.61 -20.13
N THR A 271 -11.71 8.66 -20.09
CA THR A 271 -12.51 8.22 -21.24
C THR A 271 -12.69 9.39 -22.18
N THR A 272 -12.67 9.14 -23.48
CA THR A 272 -12.97 10.16 -24.50
C THR A 272 -14.35 10.81 -24.34
N SER A 273 -15.21 10.21 -23.50
CA SER A 273 -16.54 10.73 -23.13
C SER A 273 -16.53 11.57 -21.84
N GLY A 274 -15.41 11.68 -21.12
CA GLY A 274 -15.31 12.42 -19.87
C GLY A 274 -14.82 13.86 -19.97
N TYR A 275 -14.46 14.32 -21.16
CA TYR A 275 -14.06 15.71 -21.38
C TYR A 275 -15.27 16.55 -21.76
N VAL A 276 -15.54 17.58 -20.98
CA VAL A 276 -16.44 18.67 -21.33
C VAL A 276 -15.57 19.77 -21.89
N ASN A 277 -15.94 20.52 -22.86
CA ASN A 277 -15.31 21.67 -23.54
C ASN A 277 -14.14 22.41 -22.84
N ASP A 278 -13.64 21.85 -21.74
CA ASP A 278 -12.51 22.29 -20.94
C ASP A 278 -11.66 21.05 -20.71
N PRO A 279 -10.33 21.09 -20.70
CA PRO A 279 -9.44 19.93 -20.57
C PRO A 279 -9.53 19.20 -19.22
N VAL A 280 -10.64 19.31 -18.52
CA VAL A 280 -10.92 18.65 -17.26
C VAL A 280 -11.68 17.35 -17.48
N ASN A 281 -11.10 16.25 -17.10
CA ASN A 281 -11.81 14.97 -17.05
C ASN A 281 -12.80 14.98 -15.87
N VAL A 282 -14.07 15.14 -16.16
CA VAL A 282 -15.13 15.21 -15.13
C VAL A 282 -15.30 13.91 -14.33
N ALA A 283 -14.81 12.78 -14.84
CA ALA A 283 -14.86 11.50 -14.15
C ALA A 283 -13.76 11.37 -13.09
N THR A 284 -12.60 11.98 -13.30
CA THR A 284 -11.44 11.88 -12.41
C THR A 284 -11.04 13.19 -11.77
N GLY A 285 -11.56 14.34 -12.27
CA GLY A 285 -11.14 15.68 -11.90
C GLY A 285 -9.74 16.02 -12.40
N ASN A 286 -9.17 15.20 -13.29
CA ASN A 286 -7.86 15.41 -13.85
C ASN A 286 -7.91 16.51 -14.93
N PHE A 287 -7.07 17.52 -14.77
CA PHE A 287 -6.84 18.55 -15.77
C PHE A 287 -5.70 18.10 -16.68
N ILE A 288 -5.98 17.98 -17.96
CA ILE A 288 -4.97 17.69 -18.99
C ILE A 288 -5.02 18.82 -20.00
N GLU A 289 -3.90 19.50 -20.14
CA GLU A 289 -3.73 20.56 -21.16
C GLU A 289 -2.58 20.17 -22.08
N GLU A 290 -2.85 20.21 -23.36
CA GLU A 290 -1.86 20.00 -24.41
C GLU A 290 -1.53 21.34 -25.06
N GLU A 291 -0.31 21.80 -24.87
CA GLU A 291 0.16 23.07 -25.41
C GLU A 291 1.26 22.83 -26.46
N THR A 292 1.07 23.33 -27.65
CA THR A 292 2.06 23.22 -28.70
C THR A 292 3.00 24.42 -28.65
N ASP A 293 4.23 24.18 -28.16
CA ASP A 293 5.23 25.24 -28.00
C ASP A 293 5.82 25.73 -29.32
N MET A 294 6.01 24.81 -30.26
CA MET A 294 6.58 25.11 -31.56
C MET A 294 6.01 24.18 -32.64
N ALA A 295 5.60 24.73 -33.73
CA ALA A 295 5.24 24.00 -34.93
C ALA A 295 6.00 24.60 -36.12
N PHE A 296 6.86 23.81 -36.75
CA PHE A 296 7.54 24.19 -37.98
C PHE A 296 6.94 23.37 -39.13
N SER A 297 6.39 24.03 -40.09
CA SER A 297 5.99 23.41 -41.36
C SER A 297 7.12 23.55 -42.39
N GLY A 298 7.85 22.48 -42.63
CA GLY A 298 8.84 22.40 -43.71
C GLY A 298 8.31 21.68 -44.95
N VAL A 299 8.96 21.90 -46.08
CA VAL A 299 8.55 21.32 -47.39
C VAL A 299 8.70 19.78 -47.40
N VAL A 300 9.45 19.20 -46.46
CA VAL A 300 9.80 17.75 -46.39
C VAL A 300 9.40 17.09 -45.07
N SER A 301 9.25 17.83 -43.96
CA SER A 301 8.76 17.30 -42.69
C SER A 301 8.24 18.41 -41.78
N ALA A 302 7.15 18.11 -41.05
CA ALA A 302 6.66 18.96 -39.98
C ALA A 302 7.26 18.47 -38.65
N CYS A 303 7.80 19.39 -37.86
CA CYS A 303 8.26 19.12 -36.50
C CYS A 303 7.38 19.93 -35.54
N THR A 304 6.70 19.22 -34.64
CA THR A 304 5.84 19.84 -33.61
C THR A 304 6.37 19.42 -32.25
N VAL A 305 6.58 20.40 -31.38
CA VAL A 305 6.92 20.16 -29.96
C VAL A 305 5.69 20.48 -29.15
N THR A 306 5.11 19.48 -28.54
CA THR A 306 3.89 19.60 -27.72
C THR A 306 4.22 19.24 -26.28
N ARG A 307 3.81 20.07 -25.34
CA ARG A 307 3.83 19.77 -23.90
C ARG A 307 2.44 19.29 -23.48
N MET A 308 2.42 18.25 -22.66
CA MET A 308 1.20 17.79 -22.01
C MET A 308 1.30 18.05 -20.51
N TYR A 309 0.37 18.84 -20.00
CA TYR A 309 0.22 19.07 -18.58
C TYR A 309 -0.86 18.13 -18.02
N ASN A 310 -0.54 17.43 -16.94
CA ASN A 310 -1.47 16.51 -16.28
C ASN A 310 -1.45 16.83 -14.78
N SER A 311 -2.57 17.31 -14.22
CA SER A 311 -2.65 17.75 -12.82
C SER A 311 -2.52 16.62 -11.79
N VAL A 312 -2.58 15.36 -12.22
CA VAL A 312 -2.43 14.19 -11.35
C VAL A 312 -0.97 13.71 -11.31
N THR A 313 -0.11 14.17 -12.24
CA THR A 313 1.31 13.84 -12.21
C THR A 313 2.03 14.81 -11.28
N VAL A 314 2.37 14.36 -10.10
CA VAL A 314 3.29 15.09 -9.21
C VAL A 314 4.69 14.84 -9.75
N PHE A 315 5.31 15.88 -10.33
CA PHE A 315 6.74 15.84 -10.61
C PHE A 315 7.48 15.90 -9.26
N GLY A 316 8.19 14.81 -8.90
CA GLY A 316 9.19 14.79 -7.86
C GLY A 316 10.47 15.46 -8.33
#